data_d1e3a8ba448c2cbcf1bf82220f2412c9
#
_entry.id   d1e3a8ba448c2cbcf1bf82220f2412c9
#
_cell.length_a   1.000
_cell.length_b   1.000
_cell.length_c   1.000
_cell.angle_alpha   90.00
_cell.angle_beta   90.00
_cell.angle_gamma   90.00
#
_symmetry.space_group_name_H-M   'P 1'
#
loop_
_entity.id
_entity.type
_entity.pdbx_description
1 polymer ?
#
loop_
_entity_poly.entity_id
_entity_poly.type
_entity_poly.pdbx_seq_one_letter_code
_entity_poly.pdbx_strand_id
1 'polypeptide(L)'
;MKEINRRSFVKNTAISSGALLTVPFSLDAMANSSNNKKLKLAVVGCGGRGTGAVIQALRSDKDVELVAMADAFKDNLEKSLKSILQELDGEIKVSVKEKNRFSGFNAYKMAIDLADVVILATPPGFRPEHFEYAINNDKHVFMEKPVATDSSGVRKVLKAAKLADKKQLN
;
A
#
# COMPACT_ATOMS: atom_id res chain seq x y z
N MET A 1 -35.15 31.13 2.17
CA MET A 1 -34.56 29.77 2.19
C MET A 1 -34.97 29.13 3.51
N LYS A 2 -35.74 28.05 3.50
CA LYS A 2 -36.13 27.31 4.71
C LYS A 2 -34.98 26.47 5.21
N GLU A 3 -34.54 26.68 6.45
CA GLU A 3 -33.53 25.83 7.06
C GLU A 3 -34.04 24.41 7.25
N ILE A 4 -33.34 23.46 6.67
CA ILE A 4 -33.65 22.03 6.80
C ILE A 4 -32.91 21.55 8.07
N ASN A 5 -33.65 21.31 9.16
CA ASN A 5 -33.06 20.76 10.36
C ASN A 5 -32.98 19.23 10.29
N ARG A 6 -32.08 18.63 11.09
CA ARG A 6 -31.81 17.17 11.09
C ARG A 6 -33.06 16.32 11.32
N ARG A 7 -34.04 16.83 12.05
CA ARG A 7 -35.28 16.10 12.39
C ARG A 7 -36.26 16.03 11.22
N SER A 8 -36.30 17.07 10.35
CA SER A 8 -37.11 17.08 9.12
C SER A 8 -36.49 16.19 8.03
N PHE A 9 -35.14 16.10 7.99
CA PHE A 9 -34.45 15.20 7.08
C PHE A 9 -34.77 13.73 7.38
N VAL A 10 -34.66 13.31 8.65
CA VAL A 10 -34.98 11.93 9.05
C VAL A 10 -36.46 11.58 8.81
N LYS A 11 -37.41 12.49 9.05
CA LYS A 11 -38.84 12.26 8.78
C LYS A 11 -39.13 12.11 7.28
N ASN A 12 -38.49 12.91 6.43
CA ASN A 12 -38.72 12.84 4.97
C ASN A 12 -38.09 11.59 4.34
N THR A 13 -36.99 11.08 4.91
CA THR A 13 -36.37 9.82 4.45
C THR A 13 -37.23 8.60 4.84
N ALA A 14 -37.92 8.64 5.96
CA ALA A 14 -38.77 7.54 6.40
C ALA A 14 -40.08 7.39 5.60
N ILE A 15 -40.55 8.46 4.94
CA ILE A 15 -41.82 8.45 4.17
C ILE A 15 -41.63 8.00 2.71
N SER A 16 -40.42 8.10 2.16
CA SER A 16 -40.09 7.67 0.81
C SER A 16 -39.76 6.17 0.69
N SER A 17 -39.76 5.42 1.79
CA SER A 17 -39.42 3.98 1.82
C SER A 17 -40.65 3.07 1.63
N GLY A 18 -41.78 3.59 1.22
CA GLY A 18 -43.08 2.87 1.12
C GLY A 18 -43.42 2.29 -0.24
N ALA A 19 -42.49 2.15 -1.19
CA ALA A 19 -42.76 1.43 -2.44
C ALA A 19 -41.86 0.19 -2.47
N LEU A 20 -42.39 -0.91 -1.97
CA LEU A 20 -41.85 -2.25 -2.12
C LEU A 20 -41.70 -2.64 -3.58
N LEU A 21 -40.49 -2.59 -4.09
CA LEU A 21 -40.07 -3.56 -5.07
C LEU A 21 -39.30 -4.64 -4.28
N THR A 22 -39.93 -5.76 -4.06
CA THR A 22 -39.33 -7.00 -3.58
C THR A 22 -38.43 -7.57 -4.68
N VAL A 23 -37.31 -6.89 -4.92
CA VAL A 23 -36.18 -7.55 -5.56
C VAL A 23 -35.49 -8.27 -4.38
N PRO A 24 -35.30 -9.59 -4.44
CA PRO A 24 -34.44 -10.25 -3.46
C PRO A 24 -33.03 -9.67 -3.63
N PHE A 25 -32.74 -8.65 -2.86
CA PHE A 25 -31.40 -8.14 -2.75
C PHE A 25 -30.62 -9.21 -1.99
N SER A 26 -30.02 -10.12 -2.75
CA SER A 26 -29.19 -11.18 -2.19
C SER A 26 -28.01 -10.51 -1.51
N LEU A 27 -28.07 -10.38 -0.19
CA LEU A 27 -26.91 -10.02 0.64
C LEU A 27 -25.71 -10.94 0.39
N ASP A 28 -25.96 -12.15 -0.12
CA ASP A 28 -24.95 -13.08 -0.61
C ASP A 28 -24.10 -12.53 -1.77
N ALA A 29 -24.61 -11.61 -2.58
CA ALA A 29 -23.82 -11.00 -3.65
C ALA A 29 -22.75 -10.03 -3.12
N MET A 30 -22.93 -9.45 -1.93
CA MET A 30 -21.92 -8.61 -1.28
C MET A 30 -20.98 -9.43 -0.39
N ALA A 31 -21.42 -10.57 0.12
CA ALA A 31 -20.61 -11.46 0.95
C ALA A 31 -19.62 -12.32 0.13
N ASN A 32 -19.86 -12.52 -1.17
CA ASN A 32 -19.02 -13.35 -2.05
C ASN A 32 -17.90 -12.57 -2.77
N SER A 33 -17.61 -11.33 -2.40
CA SER A 33 -16.43 -10.60 -2.83
C SER A 33 -15.23 -10.80 -1.90
N SER A 34 -15.24 -11.75 -1.00
CA SER A 34 -14.02 -12.24 -0.35
C SER A 34 -13.25 -13.16 -1.31
N ASN A 35 -12.79 -12.58 -2.42
CA ASN A 35 -11.63 -13.11 -3.09
C ASN A 35 -10.51 -13.11 -2.04
N ASN A 36 -10.12 -14.30 -1.60
CA ASN A 36 -9.08 -14.57 -0.59
C ASN A 36 -7.68 -14.20 -1.13
N LYS A 37 -7.60 -13.09 -1.88
CA LYS A 37 -6.39 -12.60 -2.53
C LYS A 37 -5.67 -11.67 -1.57
N LYS A 38 -4.62 -12.21 -0.94
CA LYS A 38 -3.74 -11.41 -0.08
C LYS A 38 -3.19 -10.20 -0.83
N LEU A 39 -3.14 -9.07 -0.15
CA LEU A 39 -2.52 -7.83 -0.63
C LEU A 39 -1.00 -8.01 -0.65
N LYS A 40 -0.41 -7.91 -1.83
CA LYS A 40 1.03 -8.10 -2.02
C LYS A 40 1.80 -6.85 -1.65
N LEU A 41 2.66 -6.97 -0.65
CA LEU A 41 3.53 -5.91 -0.18
C LEU A 41 4.96 -6.10 -0.71
N ALA A 42 5.60 -5.02 -1.13
CA ALA A 42 7.04 -4.99 -1.34
C ALA A 42 7.68 -3.88 -0.50
N VAL A 43 8.95 -4.05 -0.16
CA VAL A 43 9.76 -3.01 0.48
C VAL A 43 10.98 -2.66 -0.38
N VAL A 44 11.21 -1.36 -0.51
CA VAL A 44 12.39 -0.78 -1.16
C VAL A 44 13.15 0.05 -0.13
N GLY A 45 14.36 -0.43 0.19
CA GLY A 45 15.16 0.07 1.30
C GLY A 45 15.00 -0.78 2.57
N CYS A 46 15.90 -1.73 2.74
CA CYS A 46 15.90 -2.75 3.78
C CYS A 46 16.73 -2.36 5.01
N GLY A 47 16.83 -1.07 5.31
CA GLY A 47 17.40 -0.58 6.56
C GLY A 47 16.46 -0.77 7.75
N GLY A 48 16.87 -0.36 8.95
CA GLY A 48 16.05 -0.53 10.17
C GLY A 48 14.64 0.07 10.06
N ARG A 49 14.49 1.20 9.35
CA ARG A 49 13.18 1.84 9.15
C ARG A 49 12.28 1.02 8.21
N GLY A 50 12.81 0.55 7.07
CA GLY A 50 12.06 -0.32 6.15
C GLY A 50 11.65 -1.63 6.80
N THR A 51 12.58 -2.28 7.53
CA THR A 51 12.33 -3.50 8.30
C THR A 51 11.17 -3.31 9.30
N GLY A 52 11.23 -2.24 10.11
CA GLY A 52 10.18 -1.95 11.10
C GLY A 52 8.84 -1.64 10.46
N ALA A 53 8.81 -0.89 9.36
CA ALA A 53 7.57 -0.58 8.63
C ALA A 53 6.91 -1.85 8.06
N VAL A 54 7.70 -2.79 7.51
CA VAL A 54 7.19 -4.10 7.06
C VAL A 54 6.57 -4.88 8.21
N ILE A 55 7.26 -5.00 9.34
CA ILE A 55 6.76 -5.72 10.51
C ILE A 55 5.43 -5.13 10.98
N GLN A 56 5.34 -3.80 11.07
CA GLN A 56 4.11 -3.11 11.45
C GLN A 56 2.97 -3.37 10.44
N ALA A 57 3.24 -3.27 9.14
CA ALA A 57 2.25 -3.55 8.10
C ALA A 57 1.73 -4.99 8.17
N LEU A 58 2.61 -5.98 8.34
CA LEU A 58 2.22 -7.38 8.45
C LEU A 58 1.46 -7.70 9.74
N ARG A 59 1.70 -6.98 10.83
CA ARG A 59 0.94 -7.10 12.09
C ARG A 59 -0.44 -6.44 12.03
N SER A 60 -0.60 -5.40 11.21
CA SER A 60 -1.85 -4.62 11.15
C SER A 60 -2.99 -5.36 10.45
N ASP A 61 -2.69 -6.22 9.48
CA ASP A 61 -3.70 -6.93 8.70
C ASP A 61 -3.21 -8.36 8.36
N LYS A 62 -4.12 -9.34 8.54
CA LYS A 62 -3.86 -10.75 8.22
C LYS A 62 -3.80 -11.04 6.71
N ASP A 63 -4.41 -10.19 5.90
CA ASP A 63 -4.53 -10.36 4.45
C ASP A 63 -3.42 -9.64 3.67
N VAL A 64 -2.37 -9.15 4.37
CA VAL A 64 -1.14 -8.60 3.78
C VAL A 64 -0.04 -9.65 3.75
N GLU A 65 0.70 -9.73 2.64
CA GLU A 65 1.81 -10.67 2.44
C GLU A 65 3.03 -9.97 1.82
N LEU A 66 4.19 -10.09 2.46
CA LEU A 66 5.46 -9.60 1.89
C LEU A 66 5.92 -10.55 0.79
N VAL A 67 6.00 -10.07 -0.46
CA VAL A 67 6.32 -10.89 -1.64
C VAL A 67 7.65 -10.54 -2.30
N ALA A 68 8.17 -9.32 -2.10
CA ALA A 68 9.42 -8.86 -2.69
C ALA A 68 10.16 -7.87 -1.78
N MET A 69 11.47 -7.86 -1.87
CA MET A 69 12.36 -6.95 -1.17
C MET A 69 13.44 -6.41 -2.11
N ALA A 70 13.79 -5.14 -1.97
CA ALA A 70 14.86 -4.50 -2.72
C ALA A 70 15.71 -3.58 -1.85
N ASP A 71 17.02 -3.65 -2.01
CA ASP A 71 17.99 -2.74 -1.43
C ASP A 71 19.18 -2.54 -2.37
N ALA A 72 19.89 -1.44 -2.25
CA ALA A 72 21.13 -1.24 -2.99
C ALA A 72 22.21 -2.27 -2.60
N PHE A 73 22.17 -2.74 -1.34
CA PHE A 73 23.13 -3.67 -0.75
C PHE A 73 22.47 -4.98 -0.32
N LYS A 74 23.00 -6.08 -0.82
CA LYS A 74 22.49 -7.42 -0.52
C LYS A 74 22.47 -7.73 0.98
N ASP A 75 23.51 -7.30 1.70
CA ASP A 75 23.65 -7.56 3.14
C ASP A 75 22.51 -6.92 3.96
N ASN A 76 22.09 -5.71 3.59
CA ASN A 76 20.96 -5.05 4.25
C ASN A 76 19.66 -5.83 4.03
N LEU A 77 19.43 -6.29 2.81
CA LEU A 77 18.27 -7.09 2.44
C LEU A 77 18.22 -8.39 3.27
N GLU A 78 19.30 -9.16 3.29
CA GLU A 78 19.35 -10.44 4.02
C GLU A 78 19.20 -10.27 5.54
N LYS A 79 19.85 -9.24 6.13
CA LYS A 79 19.67 -8.88 7.54
C LYS A 79 18.23 -8.50 7.87
N SER A 80 17.61 -7.69 7.01
CA SER A 80 16.22 -7.27 7.15
C SER A 80 15.27 -8.46 7.10
N LEU A 81 15.41 -9.34 6.10
CA LEU A 81 14.59 -10.53 5.98
C LEU A 81 14.68 -11.43 7.20
N LYS A 82 15.90 -11.66 7.70
CA LYS A 82 16.13 -12.44 8.92
C LYS A 82 15.41 -11.81 10.12
N SER A 83 15.52 -10.51 10.30
CA SER A 83 14.86 -9.79 11.41
C SER A 83 13.33 -9.86 11.30
N ILE A 84 12.77 -9.71 10.08
CA ILE A 84 11.33 -9.82 9.85
C ILE A 84 10.84 -11.23 10.22
N LEU A 85 11.54 -12.28 9.78
CA LEU A 85 11.18 -13.68 10.08
C LEU A 85 11.25 -13.98 11.57
N GLN A 86 12.25 -13.44 12.28
CA GLN A 86 12.38 -13.61 13.74
C GLN A 86 11.27 -12.91 14.52
N GLU A 87 10.90 -11.68 14.11
CA GLU A 87 9.87 -10.89 14.78
C GLU A 87 8.43 -11.41 14.56
N LEU A 88 8.19 -12.11 13.46
CA LEU A 88 6.87 -12.64 13.10
C LEU A 88 6.66 -14.10 13.54
N ASP A 89 7.68 -14.74 14.13
CA ASP A 89 7.65 -16.05 14.78
C ASP A 89 6.78 -17.12 14.04
N GLY A 90 7.09 -17.33 12.75
CA GLY A 90 6.42 -18.36 11.93
C GLY A 90 5.06 -17.98 11.34
N GLU A 91 4.60 -16.76 11.49
CA GLU A 91 3.40 -16.31 10.77
C GLU A 91 3.63 -16.38 9.24
N ILE A 92 2.72 -17.05 8.53
CA ILE A 92 2.81 -17.26 7.06
C ILE A 92 2.41 -15.99 6.32
N LYS A 93 3.18 -14.90 6.52
CA LYS A 93 2.95 -13.60 5.86
C LYS A 93 4.17 -13.15 5.05
N VAL A 94 5.22 -13.97 5.03
CA VAL A 94 6.46 -13.67 4.33
C VAL A 94 6.70 -14.73 3.25
N SER A 95 6.45 -14.37 2.00
CA SER A 95 6.60 -15.24 0.82
C SER A 95 7.71 -14.78 -0.12
N VAL A 96 8.76 -14.15 0.45
CA VAL A 96 9.88 -13.62 -0.33
C VAL A 96 10.77 -14.75 -0.82
N LYS A 97 10.49 -15.25 -2.03
CA LYS A 97 11.34 -16.25 -2.69
C LYS A 97 12.70 -15.63 -3.00
N GLU A 98 13.73 -16.46 -3.15
CA GLU A 98 15.09 -15.98 -3.46
C GLU A 98 15.12 -15.12 -4.74
N LYS A 99 14.41 -15.50 -5.77
CA LYS A 99 14.26 -14.75 -7.03
C LYS A 99 13.56 -13.38 -6.89
N ASN A 100 12.92 -13.10 -5.75
CA ASN A 100 12.23 -11.86 -5.44
C ASN A 100 13.02 -10.99 -4.44
N ARG A 101 14.30 -11.30 -4.23
CA ARG A 101 15.25 -10.56 -3.42
C ARG A 101 16.20 -9.83 -4.35
N PHE A 102 15.96 -8.55 -4.55
CA PHE A 102 16.66 -7.76 -5.56
C PHE A 102 17.69 -6.84 -4.92
N SER A 103 18.92 -6.84 -5.44
CA SER A 103 19.99 -5.96 -4.98
C SER A 103 20.54 -5.08 -6.09
N GLY A 104 20.97 -3.85 -5.73
CA GLY A 104 21.49 -2.85 -6.65
C GLY A 104 20.56 -1.66 -6.82
N PHE A 105 21.06 -0.59 -7.47
CA PHE A 105 20.34 0.68 -7.58
C PHE A 105 19.06 0.62 -8.43
N ASN A 106 18.93 -0.32 -9.34
CA ASN A 106 17.74 -0.53 -10.15
C ASN A 106 16.78 -1.62 -9.59
N ALA A 107 17.15 -2.25 -8.49
CA ALA A 107 16.41 -3.33 -7.86
C ALA A 107 14.96 -2.94 -7.48
N TYR A 108 14.72 -1.67 -7.18
CA TYR A 108 13.41 -1.13 -6.82
C TYR A 108 12.34 -1.43 -7.89
N LYS A 109 12.69 -1.36 -9.19
CA LYS A 109 11.74 -1.61 -10.28
C LYS A 109 11.17 -3.02 -10.20
N MET A 110 12.05 -4.00 -10.07
CA MET A 110 11.66 -5.41 -10.00
C MET A 110 10.80 -5.74 -8.77
N ALA A 111 11.08 -5.12 -7.63
CA ALA A 111 10.27 -5.32 -6.43
C ALA A 111 8.89 -4.65 -6.54
N ILE A 112 8.84 -3.41 -7.04
CA ILE A 112 7.62 -2.64 -7.24
C ILE A 112 6.67 -3.37 -8.20
N ASP A 113 7.18 -3.92 -9.30
CA ASP A 113 6.37 -4.60 -10.31
C ASP A 113 5.59 -5.81 -9.76
N LEU A 114 6.12 -6.47 -8.72
CA LEU A 114 5.52 -7.67 -8.11
C LEU A 114 4.45 -7.38 -7.05
N ALA A 115 4.31 -6.14 -6.62
CA ALA A 115 3.46 -5.77 -5.47
C ALA A 115 2.19 -5.02 -5.89
N ASP A 116 1.23 -4.97 -4.97
CA ASP A 116 0.06 -4.08 -5.02
C ASP A 116 0.34 -2.81 -4.21
N VAL A 117 1.05 -2.95 -3.08
CA VAL A 117 1.48 -1.87 -2.19
C VAL A 117 2.98 -1.89 -1.99
N VAL A 118 3.60 -0.72 -1.94
CA VAL A 118 5.06 -0.58 -1.78
C VAL A 118 5.41 0.31 -0.60
N ILE A 119 6.31 -0.17 0.26
CA ILE A 119 6.97 0.64 1.28
C ILE A 119 8.27 1.20 0.70
N LEU A 120 8.37 2.53 0.60
CA LEU A 120 9.58 3.23 0.18
C LEU A 120 10.32 3.80 1.39
N ALA A 121 11.40 3.12 1.80
CA ALA A 121 12.23 3.48 2.96
C ALA A 121 13.70 3.76 2.59
N THR A 122 14.00 3.95 1.31
CA THR A 122 15.32 4.36 0.83
C THR A 122 15.70 5.77 1.31
N PRO A 123 16.98 6.18 1.24
CA PRO A 123 17.36 7.56 1.51
C PRO A 123 16.57 8.56 0.64
N PRO A 124 16.27 9.76 1.16
CA PRO A 124 15.32 10.69 0.52
C PRO A 124 15.72 11.18 -0.88
N GLY A 125 17.00 11.09 -1.24
CA GLY A 125 17.46 11.43 -2.59
C GLY A 125 16.96 10.49 -3.69
N PHE A 126 16.65 9.23 -3.35
CA PHE A 126 16.15 8.22 -4.28
C PHE A 126 14.62 8.15 -4.34
N ARG A 127 13.93 8.61 -3.29
CA ARG A 127 12.46 8.47 -3.14
C ARG A 127 11.64 9.10 -4.24
N PRO A 128 11.98 10.30 -4.75
CA PRO A 128 11.19 10.91 -5.82
C PRO A 128 11.10 10.04 -7.09
N GLU A 129 12.19 9.37 -7.45
CA GLU A 129 12.23 8.48 -8.60
C GLU A 129 11.47 7.17 -8.34
N HIS A 130 11.68 6.58 -7.17
CA HIS A 130 10.98 5.34 -6.78
C HIS A 130 9.47 5.55 -6.66
N PHE A 131 9.04 6.69 -6.12
CA PHE A 131 7.64 7.05 -5.99
C PHE A 131 7.00 7.29 -7.37
N GLU A 132 7.65 8.08 -8.23
CA GLU A 132 7.18 8.30 -9.61
C GLU A 132 7.02 6.97 -10.36
N TYR A 133 8.00 6.06 -10.22
CA TYR A 133 7.92 4.73 -10.84
C TYR A 133 6.74 3.91 -10.31
N ALA A 134 6.54 3.87 -9.00
CA ALA A 134 5.44 3.13 -8.38
C ALA A 134 4.07 3.64 -8.85
N ILE A 135 3.86 4.97 -8.86
CA ILE A 135 2.60 5.58 -9.30
C ILE A 135 2.34 5.34 -10.80
N ASN A 136 3.37 5.40 -11.63
CA ASN A 136 3.24 5.10 -13.06
C ASN A 136 2.83 3.64 -13.31
N ASN A 137 3.22 2.72 -12.43
CA ASN A 137 2.88 1.30 -12.50
C ASN A 137 1.68 0.91 -11.61
N ASP A 138 0.80 1.86 -11.28
CA ASP A 138 -0.48 1.66 -10.57
C ASP A 138 -0.33 1.00 -9.20
N LYS A 139 0.72 1.38 -8.42
CA LYS A 139 0.96 0.85 -7.08
C LYS A 139 0.55 1.85 -6.00
N HIS A 140 -0.08 1.34 -4.94
CA HIS A 140 -0.24 2.09 -3.70
C HIS A 140 1.11 2.23 -3.00
N VAL A 141 1.36 3.37 -2.33
CA VAL A 141 2.69 3.66 -1.79
C VAL A 141 2.61 4.23 -0.38
N PHE A 142 3.28 3.56 0.55
CA PHE A 142 3.68 4.15 1.82
C PHE A 142 5.12 4.65 1.70
N MET A 143 5.32 5.97 1.75
CA MET A 143 6.64 6.57 1.62
C MET A 143 7.09 7.24 2.93
N GLU A 144 8.27 6.86 3.41
CA GLU A 144 8.86 7.44 4.61
C GLU A 144 9.27 8.91 4.41
N LYS A 145 9.26 9.66 5.50
CA LYS A 145 9.77 11.05 5.52
C LYS A 145 11.32 11.06 5.63
N PRO A 146 11.99 12.10 5.19
CA PRO A 146 11.53 13.15 4.28
C PRO A 146 11.41 12.64 2.84
N VAL A 147 10.50 13.23 2.06
CA VAL A 147 10.13 12.71 0.72
C VAL A 147 11.16 13.01 -0.37
N ALA A 148 12.02 14.01 -0.15
CA ALA A 148 13.08 14.43 -1.08
C ALA A 148 14.17 15.20 -0.33
N THR A 149 15.30 15.45 -0.99
CA THR A 149 16.44 16.24 -0.46
C THR A 149 16.48 17.67 -1.00
N ASP A 150 15.78 17.95 -2.09
CA ASP A 150 15.84 19.21 -2.80
C ASP A 150 14.50 19.62 -3.42
N SER A 151 14.42 20.84 -3.90
CA SER A 151 13.19 21.40 -4.48
C SER A 151 12.79 20.71 -5.80
N SER A 152 13.72 20.15 -6.54
CA SER A 152 13.45 19.39 -7.77
C SER A 152 12.74 18.07 -7.43
N GLY A 153 13.28 17.35 -6.46
CA GLY A 153 12.67 16.11 -5.94
C GLY A 153 11.28 16.36 -5.37
N VAL A 154 11.08 17.44 -4.60
CA VAL A 154 9.75 17.81 -4.08
C VAL A 154 8.76 18.05 -5.23
N ARG A 155 9.15 18.78 -6.29
CA ARG A 155 8.28 19.00 -7.46
C ARG A 155 7.94 17.69 -8.17
N LYS A 156 8.90 16.77 -8.28
CA LYS A 156 8.67 15.41 -8.85
C LYS A 156 7.64 14.64 -8.02
N VAL A 157 7.79 14.63 -6.70
CA VAL A 157 6.83 13.97 -5.79
C VAL A 157 5.44 14.59 -5.91
N LEU A 158 5.31 15.93 -5.91
CA LEU A 158 4.03 16.60 -6.06
C LEU A 158 3.34 16.30 -7.41
N LYS A 159 4.12 16.19 -8.49
CA LYS A 159 3.60 15.80 -9.80
C LYS A 159 3.08 14.36 -9.80
N ALA A 160 3.84 13.43 -9.22
CA ALA A 160 3.43 12.04 -9.09
C ALA A 160 2.21 11.88 -8.17
N ALA A 161 2.13 12.65 -7.06
CA ALA A 161 0.97 12.64 -6.17
C ALA A 161 -0.32 13.07 -6.89
N LYS A 162 -0.27 14.12 -7.71
CA LYS A 162 -1.43 14.51 -8.55
C LYS A 162 -1.86 13.42 -9.53
N LEU A 163 -0.94 12.60 -10.01
CA LEU A 163 -1.27 11.44 -10.83
C LEU A 163 -1.88 10.31 -9.99
N ALA A 164 -1.35 10.09 -8.78
CA ALA A 164 -1.90 9.12 -7.83
C ALA A 164 -3.37 9.43 -7.51
N ASP A 165 -3.70 10.70 -7.22
CA ASP A 165 -5.08 11.15 -6.98
C ASP A 165 -6.00 10.82 -8.16
N LYS A 166 -5.56 11.08 -9.40
CA LYS A 166 -6.32 10.75 -10.61
C LYS A 166 -6.55 9.25 -10.82
N LYS A 167 -5.60 8.44 -10.38
CA LYS A 167 -5.64 6.97 -10.45
C LYS A 167 -6.30 6.35 -9.23
N GLN A 168 -6.72 7.14 -8.23
CA GLN A 168 -7.27 6.69 -6.95
C GLN A 168 -6.30 5.77 -6.19
N LEU A 169 -5.00 6.07 -6.25
CA LEU A 169 -3.95 5.41 -5.50
C LEU A 169 -3.70 6.15 -4.18
N ASN A 170 -3.39 5.39 -3.13
CA ASN A 170 -3.01 5.89 -1.81
C ASN A 170 -1.51 5.78 -1.61
#